data_a8413b2b0547ca5a7838cea9cef0cd94
#
_entry.id   a8413b2b0547ca5a7838cea9cef0cd94
#
_cell.length_a   1.000
_cell.length_b   1.000
_cell.length_c   1.000
_cell.angle_alpha   90.00
_cell.angle_beta   90.00
_cell.angle_gamma   90.00
#
_symmetry.space_group_name_H-M   'P 1'
#
loop_
_entity.id
_entity.type
_entity.pdbx_description
1 polymer ?
#
loop_
_entity_poly.entity_id
_entity_poly.type
_entity_poly.pdbx_seq_one_letter_code
_entity_poly.pdbx_strand_id
1 'polypeptide(L)'
;MSISHHRLLTRLAAVLAVGTALSLPAVPAAAQSANGIVNKGLVGVGRLPADVKDKFGETLGSGSGMAVDLKSWRKSGEAYSGTFYVLPDRGYNVEGTTDYRARLNRMSVTFRPLEGAAASSAAAEGNAITLKVEDTILLTDDKGAPMTGLDPAEGGVKPAAGSLPALPQAANGRIAFDPEAIVLLADGSFFISDEYGPYIYRFSATGKMLSAIRPPEAIVPKRKGKDHFSANAPTTGAPKPEPANPETGRQNNQGLEGLALTPDGKHLVAILQSAARQDGGDKPETRNYTRVLYYDISNPDQPKLTRHHVASLPVFDADGKPRIAAQSELLALDDSRFLLLCRDGNGFGTKNAQSLYRKIEVLDVTGATNLVGSKYEGLTPVAPGGKLAADVTPAKLTPFIDMNDNAQLGKFGLHNGAPNDRSNLSEKWEGLGLVPAMDPANPNDFFLMVVNDNDFMTTKGFQVGAPYKAEVDNDTVMLAYRITLPKK
;
A
#
# COMPACT_ATOMS: atom_id res chain seq x y z
N MET A 1 -50.39 40.17 65.45
CA MET A 1 -49.08 39.95 66.08
C MET A 1 -48.02 40.12 65.01
N SER A 2 -47.30 41.24 65.14
CA SER A 2 -46.27 41.70 64.18
C SER A 2 -44.91 41.14 64.59
N ILE A 3 -44.10 40.62 63.62
CA ILE A 3 -42.68 40.50 63.78
C ILE A 3 -41.99 40.91 62.50
N SER A 4 -41.13 41.87 62.69
CA SER A 4 -40.30 42.61 61.73
C SER A 4 -39.20 41.75 61.14
N HIS A 5 -38.93 41.92 59.83
CA HIS A 5 -37.78 41.35 59.16
C HIS A 5 -36.76 42.42 58.80
N HIS A 6 -35.58 42.33 59.38
CA HIS A 6 -34.39 43.09 59.01
C HIS A 6 -33.75 42.47 57.74
N ARG A 7 -33.50 43.26 56.73
CA ARG A 7 -32.72 42.94 55.53
C ARG A 7 -31.25 43.29 55.78
N LEU A 8 -30.39 42.30 55.72
CA LEU A 8 -28.94 42.47 55.66
C LEU A 8 -28.50 42.47 54.18
N LEU A 9 -27.93 43.54 53.73
CA LEU A 9 -27.31 43.68 52.40
C LEU A 9 -25.85 43.31 52.50
N THR A 10 -25.47 42.16 51.89
CA THR A 10 -24.07 41.77 51.71
C THR A 10 -23.63 42.16 50.31
N ARG A 11 -22.64 43.05 50.22
CA ARG A 11 -21.97 43.42 48.95
C ARG A 11 -20.94 42.35 48.61
N LEU A 12 -21.13 41.68 47.44
CA LEU A 12 -20.11 40.80 46.86
C LEU A 12 -19.16 41.66 46.02
N ALA A 13 -17.89 41.69 46.36
CA ALA A 13 -16.83 42.26 45.53
C ALA A 13 -16.37 41.19 44.52
N ALA A 14 -16.57 41.45 43.22
CA ALA A 14 -16.02 40.60 42.16
C ALA A 14 -14.54 40.93 41.91
N VAL A 15 -13.65 40.00 42.23
CA VAL A 15 -12.26 40.09 41.82
C VAL A 15 -12.10 39.48 40.45
N LEU A 16 -11.83 40.31 39.42
CA LEU A 16 -11.42 39.86 38.10
C LEU A 16 -9.96 39.34 38.17
N ALA A 17 -9.78 38.03 38.12
CA ALA A 17 -8.47 37.43 37.90
C ALA A 17 -8.20 37.42 36.37
N VAL A 18 -7.31 38.30 35.92
CA VAL A 18 -6.75 38.27 34.57
C VAL A 18 -5.70 37.14 34.54
N GLY A 19 -6.10 35.99 34.04
CA GLY A 19 -5.18 34.86 33.78
C GLY A 19 -4.38 35.13 32.51
N THR A 20 -3.10 35.51 32.64
CA THR A 20 -2.13 35.48 31.56
C THR A 20 -1.87 34.02 31.20
N ALA A 21 -2.40 33.55 30.08
CA ALA A 21 -2.03 32.26 29.50
C ALA A 21 -0.58 32.34 29.02
N LEU A 22 0.33 31.79 29.77
CA LEU A 22 1.69 31.48 29.31
C LEU A 22 1.60 30.42 28.23
N SER A 23 1.76 30.83 26.96
CA SER A 23 1.98 29.92 25.86
C SER A 23 3.36 29.26 26.07
N LEU A 24 3.34 28.00 26.51
CA LEU A 24 4.54 27.15 26.47
C LEU A 24 4.99 27.01 25.00
N PRO A 25 6.29 27.19 24.69
CA PRO A 25 6.77 26.93 23.36
C PRO A 25 6.52 25.45 23.01
N ALA A 26 5.92 25.20 21.84
CA ALA A 26 5.74 23.87 21.32
C ALA A 26 7.12 23.19 21.23
N VAL A 27 7.33 22.14 22.02
CA VAL A 27 8.51 21.29 21.91
C VAL A 27 8.44 20.67 20.51
N PRO A 28 9.45 20.85 19.63
CA PRO A 28 9.46 20.20 18.34
C PRO A 28 9.37 18.69 18.56
N ALA A 29 8.45 18.03 17.87
CA ALA A 29 8.35 16.58 17.91
C ALA A 29 9.72 16.01 17.58
N ALA A 30 10.25 15.16 18.47
CA ALA A 30 11.56 14.55 18.27
C ALA A 30 11.56 13.83 16.93
N ALA A 31 12.55 14.13 16.07
CA ALA A 31 12.65 13.47 14.77
C ALA A 31 12.78 11.97 14.98
N GLN A 32 11.83 11.20 14.43
CA GLN A 32 11.91 9.73 14.46
C GLN A 32 13.06 9.29 13.56
N SER A 33 13.92 8.41 14.03
CA SER A 33 15.01 7.87 13.25
C SER A 33 15.07 6.35 13.31
N ALA A 34 15.32 5.71 12.18
CA ALA A 34 15.52 4.27 12.07
C ALA A 34 16.68 3.99 11.11
N ASN A 35 17.67 3.21 11.56
CA ASN A 35 18.83 2.82 10.74
C ASN A 35 19.56 4.01 10.04
N GLY A 36 19.65 5.16 10.71
CA GLY A 36 20.27 6.38 10.17
C GLY A 36 19.37 7.19 9.22
N ILE A 37 18.14 6.76 8.98
CA ILE A 37 17.13 7.49 8.22
C ILE A 37 16.37 8.40 9.19
N VAL A 38 16.12 9.66 8.82
CA VAL A 38 15.45 10.64 9.68
C VAL A 38 14.14 11.08 9.04
N ASN A 39 13.03 10.95 9.78
CA ASN A 39 11.73 11.52 9.42
C ASN A 39 11.68 13.00 9.88
N LYS A 40 11.50 13.93 8.95
CA LYS A 40 11.32 15.38 9.21
C LYS A 40 9.84 15.79 9.31
N GLY A 41 8.93 14.86 9.11
CA GLY A 41 7.49 15.05 9.26
C GLY A 41 6.73 15.22 7.94
N LEU A 42 5.41 15.34 8.08
CA LEU A 42 4.47 15.56 6.98
C LEU A 42 4.61 16.99 6.46
N VAL A 43 4.80 17.13 5.14
CA VAL A 43 5.03 18.42 4.47
C VAL A 43 4.06 18.69 3.32
N GLY A 44 3.14 17.78 3.04
CA GLY A 44 2.14 17.97 2.00
C GLY A 44 1.03 16.94 1.99
N VAL A 45 -0.14 17.40 1.55
CA VAL A 45 -1.33 16.57 1.31
C VAL A 45 -1.97 17.01 0.00
N GLY A 46 -2.47 16.07 -0.76
CA GLY A 46 -3.29 16.31 -1.95
C GLY A 46 -4.47 15.37 -2.00
N ARG A 47 -5.53 15.81 -2.70
CA ARG A 47 -6.74 15.01 -2.89
C ARG A 47 -7.18 15.03 -4.35
N LEU A 48 -7.66 13.88 -4.82
CA LEU A 48 -8.40 13.75 -6.05
C LEU A 48 -9.78 13.18 -5.71
N PRO A 49 -10.89 13.82 -6.14
CA PRO A 49 -12.25 13.36 -5.81
C PRO A 49 -12.51 11.92 -6.24
N ALA A 50 -13.28 11.19 -5.43
CA ALA A 50 -13.59 9.78 -5.64
C ALA A 50 -14.37 9.50 -6.95
N ASP A 51 -15.13 10.50 -7.47
CA ASP A 51 -15.93 10.36 -8.68
C ASP A 51 -15.21 10.77 -9.97
N VAL A 52 -13.90 11.04 -9.89
CA VAL A 52 -13.07 11.27 -11.09
C VAL A 52 -13.08 10.03 -11.98
N LYS A 53 -13.12 10.27 -13.28
CA LYS A 53 -13.13 9.22 -14.29
C LYS A 53 -11.81 9.15 -15.04
N ASP A 54 -11.47 7.95 -15.46
CA ASP A 54 -10.34 7.68 -16.31
C ASP A 54 -10.63 8.02 -17.81
N LYS A 55 -9.65 7.76 -18.66
CA LYS A 55 -9.74 7.94 -20.13
C LYS A 55 -10.91 7.20 -20.77
N PHE A 56 -11.37 6.10 -20.18
CA PHE A 56 -12.44 5.27 -20.70
C PHE A 56 -13.82 5.64 -20.13
N GLY A 57 -13.90 6.69 -19.30
CA GLY A 57 -15.14 7.15 -18.67
C GLY A 57 -15.59 6.28 -17.48
N GLU A 58 -14.74 5.37 -17.02
CA GLU A 58 -14.97 4.57 -15.81
C GLU A 58 -14.41 5.27 -14.59
N THR A 59 -14.95 4.96 -13.40
CA THR A 59 -14.44 5.50 -12.12
C THR A 59 -12.97 5.19 -11.99
N LEU A 60 -12.18 6.19 -11.63
CA LEU A 60 -10.76 6.05 -11.38
C LEU A 60 -10.55 5.32 -10.06
N GLY A 61 -10.05 4.10 -10.10
CA GLY A 61 -9.43 3.46 -8.96
C GLY A 61 -7.98 3.89 -8.84
N SER A 62 -7.43 3.86 -7.63
CA SER A 62 -6.06 4.30 -7.45
C SER A 62 -5.44 3.73 -6.20
N GLY A 63 -4.13 3.61 -6.22
CA GLY A 63 -3.29 3.56 -5.06
C GLY A 63 -2.97 2.19 -4.49
N SER A 64 -3.39 1.06 -5.11
CA SER A 64 -2.83 -0.25 -4.77
C SER A 64 -1.33 -0.30 -5.03
N GLY A 65 -0.86 0.43 -6.06
CA GLY A 65 0.55 0.63 -6.29
C GLY A 65 0.88 1.98 -6.91
N MET A 66 2.12 2.44 -6.71
CA MET A 66 2.60 3.69 -7.28
C MET A 66 4.06 3.62 -7.70
N ALA A 67 4.35 4.12 -8.90
CA ALA A 67 5.72 4.32 -9.37
C ALA A 67 5.93 5.75 -9.85
N VAL A 68 7.13 6.28 -9.63
CA VAL A 68 7.51 7.63 -10.06
C VAL A 68 8.45 7.56 -11.25
N ASP A 69 8.14 8.27 -12.33
CA ASP A 69 9.12 8.53 -13.39
C ASP A 69 10.12 9.59 -12.92
N LEU A 70 11.21 9.15 -12.31
CA LEU A 70 12.25 10.01 -11.80
C LEU A 70 12.89 10.89 -12.88
N LYS A 71 12.83 10.49 -14.17
CA LYS A 71 13.33 11.31 -15.29
C LYS A 71 12.44 12.53 -15.54
N SER A 72 11.21 12.51 -15.10
CA SER A 72 10.25 13.61 -15.21
C SER A 72 10.31 14.58 -14.03
N TRP A 73 10.88 14.16 -12.88
CA TRP A 73 10.87 14.95 -11.65
C TRP A 73 11.73 16.20 -11.77
N ARG A 74 11.14 17.36 -11.52
CA ARG A 74 11.77 18.68 -11.66
C ARG A 74 11.43 19.59 -10.49
N LYS A 75 12.37 20.47 -10.15
CA LYS A 75 12.16 21.58 -9.21
C LYS A 75 12.15 22.90 -9.97
N SER A 76 11.16 23.75 -9.69
CA SER A 76 11.05 25.12 -10.23
C SER A 76 10.69 26.08 -9.09
N GLY A 77 11.66 26.87 -8.64
CA GLY A 77 11.52 27.67 -7.42
C GLY A 77 11.28 26.74 -6.20
N GLU A 78 10.18 26.97 -5.49
CA GLU A 78 9.76 26.16 -4.35
C GLU A 78 8.83 24.97 -4.73
N ALA A 79 8.41 24.90 -5.97
CA ALA A 79 7.51 23.88 -6.45
C ALA A 79 8.25 22.75 -7.16
N TYR A 80 7.63 21.58 -7.13
CA TYR A 80 8.08 20.37 -7.80
C TYR A 80 7.00 19.88 -8.75
N SER A 81 7.40 19.14 -9.78
CA SER A 81 6.47 18.48 -10.67
C SER A 81 7.08 17.20 -11.23
N GLY A 82 6.22 16.25 -11.59
CA GLY A 82 6.64 14.99 -12.20
C GLY A 82 5.46 14.13 -12.65
N THR A 83 5.79 13.02 -13.29
CA THR A 83 4.85 12.01 -13.73
C THR A 83 4.86 10.83 -12.78
N PHE A 84 3.68 10.44 -12.32
CA PHE A 84 3.45 9.29 -11.47
C PHE A 84 2.56 8.30 -12.21
N TYR A 85 2.83 7.03 -12.00
CA TYR A 85 1.97 5.94 -12.43
C TYR A 85 1.28 5.36 -11.21
N VAL A 86 -0.04 5.32 -11.25
CA VAL A 86 -0.87 4.87 -10.12
C VAL A 86 -1.73 3.70 -10.59
N LEU A 87 -1.61 2.60 -9.89
CA LEU A 87 -2.21 1.32 -10.24
C LEU A 87 -3.46 1.09 -9.36
N PRO A 88 -4.65 0.90 -9.92
CA PRO A 88 -5.79 0.36 -9.19
C PRO A 88 -5.73 -1.17 -9.14
N ASP A 89 -6.40 -1.77 -8.14
CA ASP A 89 -6.58 -3.20 -8.02
C ASP A 89 -7.61 -3.76 -9.03
N ARG A 90 -8.28 -4.86 -8.70
CA ARG A 90 -9.24 -5.60 -9.54
C ARG A 90 -10.57 -4.91 -9.84
N GLY A 91 -10.77 -3.68 -9.37
CA GLY A 91 -12.01 -2.94 -9.54
C GLY A 91 -12.96 -3.02 -8.35
N TYR A 92 -14.09 -2.29 -8.42
CA TYR A 92 -15.11 -2.30 -7.37
C TYR A 92 -15.66 -3.72 -7.14
N ASN A 93 -15.45 -4.26 -5.94
CA ASN A 93 -15.64 -5.69 -5.68
C ASN A 93 -16.48 -5.99 -4.42
N VAL A 94 -17.21 -5.01 -3.88
CA VAL A 94 -18.01 -5.16 -2.65
C VAL A 94 -19.07 -6.26 -2.75
N GLU A 95 -19.64 -6.47 -3.95
CA GLU A 95 -20.64 -7.52 -4.21
C GLU A 95 -20.04 -8.72 -4.97
N GLY A 96 -18.74 -8.92 -4.92
CA GLY A 96 -17.98 -9.86 -5.71
C GLY A 96 -17.22 -9.20 -6.85
N THR A 97 -16.30 -9.95 -7.47
CA THR A 97 -15.42 -9.41 -8.51
C THR A 97 -16.16 -9.16 -9.83
N THR A 98 -15.67 -8.19 -10.60
CA THR A 98 -16.26 -7.71 -11.85
C THR A 98 -15.31 -7.89 -13.04
N ASP A 99 -15.82 -7.84 -14.29
CA ASP A 99 -14.99 -7.90 -15.51
C ASP A 99 -14.29 -6.54 -15.76
N TYR A 100 -13.74 -5.94 -14.70
CA TYR A 100 -12.93 -4.74 -14.78
C TYR A 100 -11.66 -5.01 -15.59
N ARG A 101 -11.38 -4.16 -16.55
CA ARG A 101 -10.17 -4.29 -17.38
C ARG A 101 -9.00 -3.66 -16.64
N ALA A 102 -8.07 -4.50 -16.18
CA ALA A 102 -6.88 -4.04 -15.47
C ALA A 102 -6.14 -2.95 -16.27
N ARG A 103 -5.69 -1.91 -15.58
CA ARG A 103 -5.12 -0.71 -16.19
C ARG A 103 -4.13 0.00 -15.29
N LEU A 104 -3.36 0.92 -15.87
CA LEU A 104 -2.41 1.77 -15.20
C LEU A 104 -2.74 3.23 -15.54
N ASN A 105 -2.87 4.09 -14.53
CA ASN A 105 -3.16 5.51 -14.72
C ASN A 105 -1.87 6.33 -14.65
N ARG A 106 -1.64 7.18 -15.65
CA ARG A 106 -0.57 8.15 -15.66
C ARG A 106 -1.08 9.49 -15.17
N MET A 107 -0.44 10.03 -14.12
CA MET A 107 -0.83 11.27 -13.49
C MET A 107 0.31 12.29 -13.56
N SER A 108 -0.01 13.55 -13.79
CA SER A 108 0.88 14.66 -13.45
C SER A 108 0.66 15.05 -12.01
N VAL A 109 1.76 15.28 -11.30
CA VAL A 109 1.79 15.71 -9.91
C VAL A 109 2.53 17.03 -9.84
N THR A 110 1.92 18.05 -9.20
CA THR A 110 2.62 19.26 -8.77
C THR A 110 2.60 19.32 -7.26
N PHE A 111 3.72 19.73 -6.67
CA PHE A 111 3.90 19.70 -5.23
C PHE A 111 4.66 20.93 -4.74
N ARG A 112 4.13 21.59 -3.71
CA ARG A 112 4.82 22.64 -2.96
C ARG A 112 4.86 22.22 -1.50
N PRO A 113 6.03 21.83 -0.96
CA PRO A 113 6.13 21.42 0.43
C PRO A 113 5.81 22.59 1.37
N LEU A 114 5.06 22.30 2.42
CA LEU A 114 4.69 23.24 3.46
C LEU A 114 5.43 22.86 4.74
N GLU A 115 6.33 23.75 5.21
CA GLU A 115 7.15 23.50 6.39
C GLU A 115 6.91 24.58 7.46
N GLY A 116 7.08 24.22 8.74
CA GLY A 116 6.98 25.16 9.86
C GLY A 116 5.58 25.78 10.00
N ALA A 117 5.53 27.09 10.32
CA ALA A 117 4.28 27.85 10.53
C ALA A 117 3.44 27.97 9.25
N ALA A 118 4.02 27.82 8.05
CA ALA A 118 3.30 27.84 6.78
C ALA A 118 2.35 26.63 6.62
N ALA A 119 2.66 25.49 7.26
CA ALA A 119 1.78 24.32 7.23
C ALA A 119 0.41 24.60 7.89
N SER A 120 0.38 25.34 9.00
CA SER A 120 -0.86 25.62 9.74
C SER A 120 -1.75 26.69 9.10
N SER A 121 -1.19 27.60 8.29
CA SER A 121 -1.95 28.65 7.59
C SER A 121 -2.44 28.22 6.20
N ALA A 122 -1.67 27.39 5.49
CA ALA A 122 -1.98 26.94 4.14
C ALA A 122 -2.89 25.71 4.10
N ALA A 123 -3.06 24.97 5.19
CA ALA A 123 -4.07 23.92 5.32
C ALA A 123 -5.50 24.45 5.14
N ALA A 124 -5.72 25.75 5.36
CA ALA A 124 -7.00 26.43 5.13
C ALA A 124 -7.23 26.84 3.66
N GLU A 125 -6.20 26.86 2.80
CA GLU A 125 -6.27 27.47 1.46
C GLU A 125 -6.09 26.53 0.27
N GLY A 126 -5.79 25.25 0.47
CA GLY A 126 -5.70 24.31 -0.64
C GLY A 126 -4.67 23.18 -0.48
N ASN A 127 -4.71 22.23 -1.38
CA ASN A 127 -3.82 21.07 -1.44
C ASN A 127 -2.37 21.51 -1.73
N ALA A 128 -1.43 21.07 -0.92
CA ALA A 128 0.00 21.19 -1.20
C ALA A 128 0.42 20.35 -2.42
N ILE A 129 -0.35 19.31 -2.72
CA ILE A 129 -0.16 18.41 -3.86
C ILE A 129 -1.40 18.50 -4.75
N THR A 130 -1.18 18.71 -6.05
CA THR A 130 -2.23 18.62 -7.08
C THR A 130 -1.99 17.40 -7.94
N LEU A 131 -3.04 16.59 -8.09
CA LEU A 131 -3.06 15.36 -8.89
C LEU A 131 -3.95 15.57 -10.11
N LYS A 132 -3.48 15.15 -11.29
CA LYS A 132 -4.28 15.20 -12.52
C LYS A 132 -4.04 13.95 -13.35
N VAL A 133 -5.12 13.27 -13.72
CA VAL A 133 -5.06 12.12 -14.64
C VAL A 133 -4.76 12.63 -16.05
N GLU A 134 -3.70 12.11 -16.67
CA GLU A 134 -3.27 12.50 -18.01
C GLU A 134 -3.58 11.41 -19.03
N ASP A 135 -3.48 10.14 -18.64
CA ASP A 135 -3.73 9.01 -19.54
C ASP A 135 -4.05 7.73 -18.74
N THR A 136 -4.62 6.75 -19.41
CA THR A 136 -4.87 5.40 -18.85
C THR A 136 -4.41 4.35 -19.87
N ILE A 137 -3.59 3.39 -19.42
CA ILE A 137 -3.00 2.32 -20.21
C ILE A 137 -3.69 1.01 -19.82
N LEU A 138 -4.36 0.33 -20.75
CA LEU A 138 -4.93 -1.00 -20.51
C LEU A 138 -3.83 -2.05 -20.44
N LEU A 139 -3.94 -2.96 -19.46
CA LEU A 139 -3.07 -4.12 -19.33
C LEU A 139 -3.68 -5.29 -20.10
N THR A 140 -2.88 -5.85 -21.01
CA THR A 140 -3.31 -6.90 -21.91
C THR A 140 -2.38 -8.11 -21.82
N ASP A 141 -2.88 -9.28 -22.16
CA ASP A 141 -2.07 -10.49 -22.30
C ASP A 141 -1.10 -10.41 -23.50
N ASP A 142 -0.32 -11.47 -23.68
CA ASP A 142 0.65 -11.60 -24.80
C ASP A 142 0.03 -11.54 -26.20
N LYS A 143 -1.30 -11.73 -26.30
CA LYS A 143 -2.07 -11.66 -27.56
C LYS A 143 -2.85 -10.37 -27.72
N GLY A 144 -2.82 -9.47 -26.72
CA GLY A 144 -3.52 -8.19 -26.74
C GLY A 144 -4.95 -8.25 -26.19
N ALA A 145 -5.39 -9.35 -25.60
CA ALA A 145 -6.67 -9.42 -24.91
C ALA A 145 -6.57 -8.73 -23.52
N PRO A 146 -7.53 -7.88 -23.13
CA PRO A 146 -7.51 -7.24 -21.82
C PRO A 146 -7.51 -8.27 -20.68
N MET A 147 -6.70 -8.05 -19.66
CA MET A 147 -6.77 -8.80 -18.41
C MET A 147 -7.99 -8.35 -17.60
N THR A 148 -8.45 -9.16 -16.65
CA THR A 148 -9.73 -8.96 -15.94
C THR A 148 -9.57 -9.07 -14.43
N GLY A 149 -10.30 -8.23 -13.68
CA GLY A 149 -10.41 -8.32 -12.22
C GLY A 149 -11.27 -9.49 -11.70
N LEU A 150 -11.91 -10.26 -12.58
CA LEU A 150 -12.71 -11.43 -12.16
C LEU A 150 -11.85 -12.47 -11.42
N ASP A 151 -12.36 -12.95 -10.29
CA ASP A 151 -11.75 -14.06 -9.55
C ASP A 151 -11.63 -15.32 -10.43
N PRO A 152 -10.47 -16.00 -10.47
CA PRO A 152 -10.29 -17.27 -11.20
C PRO A 152 -10.97 -18.43 -10.49
N ALA A 153 -12.31 -18.41 -10.40
CA ALA A 153 -13.12 -19.40 -9.70
C ALA A 153 -12.90 -20.83 -10.23
N GLU A 154 -13.20 -21.82 -9.40
CA GLU A 154 -13.17 -23.26 -9.72
C GLU A 154 -11.83 -23.77 -10.31
N GLY A 155 -10.71 -23.16 -9.92
CA GLY A 155 -9.40 -23.57 -10.38
C GLY A 155 -9.10 -23.20 -11.83
N GLY A 156 -9.66 -22.09 -12.30
CA GLY A 156 -9.36 -21.54 -13.63
C GLY A 156 -7.86 -21.32 -13.80
N VAL A 157 -7.23 -22.18 -14.61
CA VAL A 157 -5.81 -22.14 -14.94
C VAL A 157 -5.66 -22.18 -16.44
N LYS A 158 -5.10 -21.11 -17.01
CA LYS A 158 -4.63 -21.10 -18.41
C LYS A 158 -3.34 -21.91 -18.47
N PRO A 159 -3.27 -23.00 -19.25
CA PRO A 159 -2.06 -23.83 -19.33
C PRO A 159 -0.83 -23.03 -19.75
N ALA A 160 0.35 -23.48 -19.32
CA ALA A 160 1.63 -22.94 -19.78
C ALA A 160 1.73 -22.98 -21.31
N ALA A 161 2.27 -21.92 -21.91
CA ALA A 161 2.41 -21.80 -23.36
C ALA A 161 3.67 -21.00 -23.72
N GLY A 162 4.55 -21.58 -24.53
CA GLY A 162 5.83 -20.97 -24.87
C GLY A 162 6.69 -20.76 -23.62
N SER A 163 7.10 -19.51 -23.36
CA SER A 163 7.85 -19.12 -22.17
C SER A 163 6.96 -18.75 -20.98
N LEU A 164 5.63 -18.69 -21.14
CA LEU A 164 4.71 -18.32 -20.08
C LEU A 164 4.38 -19.54 -19.21
N PRO A 165 4.41 -19.40 -17.87
CA PRO A 165 3.92 -20.44 -16.95
C PRO A 165 2.40 -20.61 -17.05
N ALA A 166 1.85 -21.58 -16.35
CA ALA A 166 0.40 -21.66 -16.15
C ALA A 166 -0.08 -20.43 -15.37
N LEU A 167 -1.13 -19.75 -15.83
CA LEU A 167 -1.58 -18.45 -15.31
C LEU A 167 -3.01 -18.52 -14.77
N PRO A 168 -3.40 -17.65 -13.82
CA PRO A 168 -4.78 -17.52 -13.38
C PRO A 168 -5.73 -17.21 -14.55
N GLN A 169 -6.84 -17.92 -14.64
CA GLN A 169 -7.83 -17.72 -15.70
C GLN A 169 -9.23 -17.57 -15.12
N ALA A 170 -9.91 -16.48 -15.48
CA ALA A 170 -11.30 -16.27 -15.16
C ALA A 170 -12.24 -17.06 -16.08
N ALA A 171 -13.51 -17.21 -15.69
CA ALA A 171 -14.52 -17.94 -16.44
C ALA A 171 -14.75 -17.41 -17.86
N ASN A 172 -14.46 -16.13 -18.12
CA ASN A 172 -14.55 -15.53 -19.46
C ASN A 172 -13.32 -15.84 -20.37
N GLY A 173 -12.39 -16.69 -19.91
CA GLY A 173 -11.19 -17.11 -20.65
C GLY A 173 -10.03 -16.13 -20.61
N ARG A 174 -10.19 -14.95 -19.98
CA ARG A 174 -9.12 -13.96 -19.81
C ARG A 174 -8.19 -14.33 -18.67
N ILE A 175 -6.99 -13.74 -18.66
CA ILE A 175 -6.12 -13.82 -17.48
C ILE A 175 -6.75 -13.00 -16.37
N ALA A 176 -7.02 -13.65 -15.23
CA ALA A 176 -7.45 -13.00 -14.01
C ALA A 176 -6.25 -12.29 -13.39
N PHE A 177 -6.43 -11.05 -12.98
CA PHE A 177 -5.36 -10.20 -12.50
C PHE A 177 -5.85 -9.23 -11.42
N ASP A 178 -5.21 -9.30 -10.28
CA ASP A 178 -5.43 -8.43 -9.13
C ASP A 178 -4.11 -7.68 -8.87
N PRO A 179 -3.88 -6.57 -9.63
CA PRO A 179 -2.60 -5.88 -9.61
C PRO A 179 -2.41 -5.07 -8.32
N GLU A 180 -1.22 -5.17 -7.69
CA GLU A 180 -0.95 -4.53 -6.40
C GLU A 180 0.19 -3.51 -6.48
N ALA A 181 1.41 -3.90 -6.77
CA ALA A 181 2.54 -2.97 -6.83
C ALA A 181 3.15 -2.87 -8.21
N ILE A 182 3.82 -1.74 -8.50
CA ILE A 182 4.42 -1.45 -9.80
C ILE A 182 5.84 -0.89 -9.66
N VAL A 183 6.77 -1.34 -10.51
CA VAL A 183 8.09 -0.73 -10.69
C VAL A 183 8.36 -0.45 -12.16
N LEU A 184 8.93 0.72 -12.46
CA LEU A 184 9.28 1.16 -13.81
C LEU A 184 10.73 0.78 -14.13
N LEU A 185 10.98 0.32 -15.34
CA LEU A 185 12.33 0.11 -15.87
C LEU A 185 12.80 1.29 -16.74
N ALA A 186 14.12 1.37 -16.94
CA ALA A 186 14.72 2.45 -17.69
C ALA A 186 14.32 2.50 -19.17
N ASP A 187 13.89 1.36 -19.73
CA ASP A 187 13.39 1.21 -21.11
C ASP A 187 11.90 1.57 -21.29
N GLY A 188 11.23 1.95 -20.19
CA GLY A 188 9.82 2.28 -20.15
C GLY A 188 8.90 1.06 -19.96
N SER A 189 9.42 -0.17 -19.98
CA SER A 189 8.67 -1.34 -19.52
C SER A 189 8.51 -1.31 -18.00
N PHE A 190 7.62 -2.14 -17.46
CA PHE A 190 7.36 -2.16 -16.02
C PHE A 190 6.98 -3.56 -15.55
N PHE A 191 7.22 -3.82 -14.26
CA PHE A 191 6.74 -5.02 -13.59
C PHE A 191 5.59 -4.67 -12.65
N ILE A 192 4.62 -5.58 -12.55
CA ILE A 192 3.47 -5.50 -11.62
C ILE A 192 3.35 -6.83 -10.87
N SER A 193 3.15 -6.79 -9.56
CA SER A 193 2.80 -7.95 -8.73
C SER A 193 1.31 -8.27 -8.79
N ASP A 194 0.95 -9.53 -8.50
CA ASP A 194 -0.42 -10.06 -8.60
C ASP A 194 -0.83 -10.75 -7.30
N GLU A 195 -2.03 -10.45 -6.84
CA GLU A 195 -2.59 -11.06 -5.65
C GLU A 195 -3.25 -12.42 -5.93
N TYR A 196 -3.80 -12.62 -7.13
CA TYR A 196 -4.42 -13.89 -7.50
C TYR A 196 -3.40 -15.02 -7.69
N GLY A 197 -2.48 -14.83 -8.64
CA GLY A 197 -1.51 -15.84 -9.02
C GLY A 197 -0.27 -15.93 -8.15
N PRO A 198 -0.03 -15.05 -7.20
CA PRO A 198 1.16 -14.40 -6.67
C PRO A 198 2.33 -14.40 -7.67
N TYR A 199 2.05 -14.03 -8.92
CA TYR A 199 3.05 -13.85 -9.97
C TYR A 199 3.57 -12.41 -10.03
N ILE A 200 4.63 -12.21 -10.82
CA ILE A 200 5.08 -10.89 -11.21
C ILE A 200 5.08 -10.84 -12.73
N TYR A 201 4.31 -9.91 -13.30
CA TYR A 201 4.18 -9.76 -14.75
C TYR A 201 5.03 -8.60 -15.25
N ARG A 202 5.73 -8.79 -16.36
CA ARG A 202 6.38 -7.71 -17.10
C ARG A 202 5.50 -7.24 -18.23
N PHE A 203 5.35 -5.92 -18.36
CA PHE A 203 4.59 -5.28 -19.42
C PHE A 203 5.49 -4.33 -20.24
N SER A 204 5.17 -4.17 -21.52
CA SER A 204 5.73 -3.10 -22.34
C SER A 204 5.21 -1.74 -21.86
N ALA A 205 5.84 -0.65 -22.31
CA ALA A 205 5.39 0.72 -22.05
C ALA A 205 3.92 1.00 -22.50
N THR A 206 3.35 0.15 -23.34
CA THR A 206 1.97 0.25 -23.83
C THR A 206 1.01 -0.72 -23.14
N GLY A 207 1.44 -1.41 -22.09
CA GLY A 207 0.59 -2.30 -21.29
C GLY A 207 0.43 -3.73 -21.83
N LYS A 208 1.20 -4.13 -22.85
CA LYS A 208 1.19 -5.51 -23.33
C LYS A 208 2.10 -6.38 -22.48
N MET A 209 1.60 -7.52 -21.95
CA MET A 209 2.38 -8.50 -21.21
C MET A 209 3.49 -9.09 -22.07
N LEU A 210 4.71 -9.08 -21.54
CA LEU A 210 5.93 -9.62 -22.16
C LEU A 210 6.34 -10.94 -21.53
N SER A 211 6.24 -11.07 -20.20
CA SER A 211 6.61 -12.26 -19.46
C SER A 211 5.89 -12.33 -18.12
N ALA A 212 5.95 -13.48 -17.46
CA ALA A 212 5.44 -13.70 -16.12
C ALA A 212 6.44 -14.55 -15.32
N ILE A 213 6.73 -14.14 -14.09
CA ILE A 213 7.58 -14.85 -13.14
C ILE A 213 6.68 -15.68 -12.24
N ARG A 214 6.80 -17.01 -12.31
CA ARG A 214 6.17 -17.91 -11.34
C ARG A 214 7.03 -17.93 -10.08
N PRO A 215 6.45 -17.68 -8.89
CA PRO A 215 7.20 -17.72 -7.64
C PRO A 215 7.51 -19.16 -7.19
N PRO A 216 8.31 -19.34 -6.11
CA PRO A 216 8.50 -20.64 -5.47
C PRO A 216 7.18 -21.29 -5.05
N GLU A 217 7.15 -22.63 -5.06
CA GLU A 217 5.98 -23.44 -4.68
C GLU A 217 5.45 -23.10 -3.27
N ALA A 218 6.32 -22.60 -2.39
CA ALA A 218 5.95 -22.19 -1.04
C ALA A 218 4.82 -21.15 -0.98
N ILE A 219 4.65 -20.32 -2.03
CA ILE A 219 3.62 -19.27 -2.04
C ILE A 219 2.53 -19.47 -3.09
N VAL A 220 2.67 -20.46 -3.98
CA VAL A 220 1.64 -20.81 -4.95
C VAL A 220 0.45 -21.47 -4.23
N PRO A 221 -0.77 -20.89 -4.31
CA PRO A 221 -1.92 -21.44 -3.59
C PRO A 221 -2.38 -22.76 -4.19
N LYS A 222 -2.60 -23.75 -3.31
CA LYS A 222 -3.10 -25.07 -3.72
C LYS A 222 -4.40 -25.44 -2.99
N ARG A 223 -5.32 -26.06 -3.72
CA ARG A 223 -6.51 -26.75 -3.21
C ARG A 223 -6.54 -28.16 -3.78
N LYS A 224 -6.75 -29.15 -2.93
CA LYS A 224 -6.73 -30.59 -3.30
C LYS A 224 -5.44 -30.94 -4.06
N GLY A 225 -4.30 -30.38 -3.60
CA GLY A 225 -2.97 -30.61 -4.14
C GLY A 225 -2.68 -29.98 -5.53
N LYS A 226 -3.59 -29.21 -6.11
CA LYS A 226 -3.44 -28.55 -7.41
C LYS A 226 -3.36 -27.04 -7.26
N ASP A 227 -2.68 -26.36 -8.18
CA ASP A 227 -2.68 -24.90 -8.28
C ASP A 227 -4.14 -24.41 -8.40
N HIS A 228 -4.48 -23.41 -7.60
CA HIS A 228 -5.86 -22.91 -7.55
C HIS A 228 -5.86 -21.43 -7.12
N PHE A 229 -6.02 -20.53 -8.05
CA PHE A 229 -5.75 -19.10 -7.86
C PHE A 229 -6.92 -18.26 -7.36
N SER A 230 -8.12 -18.83 -7.16
CA SER A 230 -9.24 -18.07 -6.59
C SER A 230 -8.89 -17.45 -5.24
N ALA A 231 -9.28 -16.19 -5.04
CA ALA A 231 -9.22 -15.48 -3.76
C ALA A 231 -10.50 -15.67 -2.91
N ASN A 232 -11.40 -16.59 -3.32
CA ASN A 232 -12.70 -16.85 -2.69
C ASN A 232 -13.66 -15.64 -2.74
N ALA A 233 -13.51 -14.81 -3.77
CA ALA A 233 -14.35 -13.64 -4.05
C ALA A 233 -15.00 -13.74 -5.44
N PRO A 234 -15.75 -14.82 -5.76
CA PRO A 234 -16.34 -15.00 -7.09
C PRO A 234 -17.33 -13.88 -7.39
N THR A 235 -17.64 -13.73 -8.67
CA THR A 235 -18.75 -12.88 -9.13
C THR A 235 -20.05 -13.33 -8.42
N THR A 236 -20.93 -12.38 -8.17
CA THR A 236 -22.24 -12.66 -7.55
C THR A 236 -22.98 -13.83 -8.24
N GLY A 237 -23.36 -14.83 -7.47
CA GLY A 237 -24.02 -16.05 -7.94
C GLY A 237 -23.09 -17.15 -8.47
N ALA A 238 -21.78 -16.91 -8.60
CA ALA A 238 -20.83 -17.97 -8.94
C ALA A 238 -20.50 -18.83 -7.69
N PRO A 239 -20.19 -20.13 -7.87
CA PRO A 239 -19.84 -21.00 -6.77
C PRO A 239 -18.50 -20.60 -6.15
N LYS A 240 -18.42 -20.72 -4.82
CA LYS A 240 -17.15 -20.55 -4.10
C LYS A 240 -16.29 -21.80 -4.27
N PRO A 241 -14.96 -21.67 -4.24
CA PRO A 241 -14.06 -22.82 -4.31
C PRO A 241 -14.19 -23.72 -3.08
N GLU A 242 -13.96 -25.04 -3.28
CA GLU A 242 -13.96 -26.02 -2.21
C GLU A 242 -12.62 -26.79 -2.17
N PRO A 243 -11.84 -26.71 -1.06
CA PRO A 243 -12.11 -25.92 0.16
C PRO A 243 -12.07 -24.40 -0.09
N ALA A 244 -12.80 -23.64 0.73
CA ALA A 244 -12.88 -22.18 0.61
C ALA A 244 -11.50 -21.51 0.72
N ASN A 245 -10.62 -22.05 1.56
CA ASN A 245 -9.23 -21.57 1.71
C ASN A 245 -8.25 -22.52 1.04
N PRO A 246 -7.14 -22.02 0.48
CA PRO A 246 -6.05 -22.88 0.04
C PRO A 246 -5.48 -23.69 1.23
N GLU A 247 -4.96 -24.87 0.94
CA GLU A 247 -4.28 -25.73 1.92
C GLU A 247 -2.84 -25.27 2.16
N THR A 248 -2.19 -24.79 1.11
CA THR A 248 -0.82 -24.25 1.12
C THR A 248 -0.72 -23.03 0.18
N GLY A 249 0.39 -22.32 0.26
CA GLY A 249 0.65 -21.12 -0.51
C GLY A 249 0.04 -19.86 0.10
N ARG A 250 -0.15 -18.82 -0.70
CA ARG A 250 -0.75 -17.56 -0.24
C ARG A 250 -2.17 -17.80 0.30
N GLN A 251 -2.59 -16.97 1.21
CA GLN A 251 -3.98 -16.95 1.67
C GLN A 251 -4.88 -16.33 0.60
N ASN A 252 -6.21 -16.51 0.77
CA ASN A 252 -7.17 -15.76 -0.04
C ASN A 252 -6.94 -14.26 0.14
N ASN A 253 -6.87 -13.53 -0.98
CA ASN A 253 -6.69 -12.09 -1.00
C ASN A 253 -5.51 -11.62 -0.13
N GLN A 254 -4.38 -12.33 -0.19
CA GLN A 254 -3.09 -11.97 0.44
C GLN A 254 -1.93 -12.53 -0.40
N GLY A 255 -1.82 -12.06 -1.63
CA GLY A 255 -0.79 -12.45 -2.58
C GLY A 255 0.49 -11.62 -2.48
N LEU A 256 1.11 -11.33 -3.63
CA LEU A 256 2.25 -10.43 -3.69
C LEU A 256 1.75 -8.98 -3.72
N GLU A 257 1.84 -8.30 -2.57
CA GLU A 257 1.47 -6.90 -2.43
C GLU A 257 2.63 -5.97 -2.83
N GLY A 258 3.70 -5.96 -2.04
CA GLY A 258 4.80 -5.03 -2.25
C GLY A 258 5.79 -5.51 -3.32
N LEU A 259 6.25 -4.57 -4.15
CA LEU A 259 7.24 -4.79 -5.19
C LEU A 259 8.22 -3.62 -5.28
N ALA A 260 9.52 -3.88 -5.20
CA ALA A 260 10.55 -2.87 -5.27
C ALA A 260 11.61 -3.20 -6.32
N LEU A 261 12.17 -2.15 -6.94
CA LEU A 261 13.37 -2.22 -7.76
C LEU A 261 14.54 -1.64 -6.98
N THR A 262 15.65 -2.37 -6.84
CA THR A 262 16.86 -1.83 -6.21
C THR A 262 17.39 -0.63 -7.01
N PRO A 263 18.02 0.37 -6.35
CA PRO A 263 18.46 1.59 -7.02
C PRO A 263 19.48 1.38 -8.16
N ASP A 264 20.19 0.25 -8.17
CA ASP A 264 21.07 -0.15 -9.26
C ASP A 264 20.33 -0.76 -10.46
N GLY A 265 19.00 -0.99 -10.33
CA GLY A 265 18.14 -1.55 -11.37
C GLY A 265 18.33 -3.05 -11.63
N LYS A 266 19.05 -3.78 -10.76
CA LYS A 266 19.41 -5.18 -11.02
C LYS A 266 18.55 -6.20 -10.31
N HIS A 267 17.94 -5.82 -9.18
CA HIS A 267 17.11 -6.73 -8.42
C HIS A 267 15.67 -6.24 -8.30
N LEU A 268 14.75 -7.14 -8.60
CA LEU A 268 13.34 -7.00 -8.31
C LEU A 268 13.05 -7.73 -7.01
N VAL A 269 12.44 -7.05 -6.04
CA VAL A 269 12.16 -7.60 -4.72
C VAL A 269 10.67 -7.59 -4.49
N ALA A 270 10.10 -8.76 -4.24
CA ALA A 270 8.68 -8.93 -3.97
C ALA A 270 8.45 -9.47 -2.56
N ILE A 271 7.35 -9.10 -1.94
CA ILE A 271 6.99 -9.57 -0.61
C ILE A 271 5.52 -10.01 -0.57
N LEU A 272 5.28 -11.18 0.05
CA LEU A 272 3.94 -11.69 0.26
C LEU A 272 3.25 -10.87 1.36
N GLN A 273 1.97 -10.55 1.21
CA GLN A 273 1.21 -9.66 2.12
C GLN A 273 1.28 -10.11 3.58
N SER A 274 1.15 -11.41 3.84
CA SER A 274 1.34 -12.02 5.17
C SER A 274 1.87 -13.46 5.02
N ALA A 275 1.97 -14.22 6.12
CA ALA A 275 2.47 -15.59 6.08
C ALA A 275 1.66 -16.49 5.13
N ALA A 276 2.35 -17.37 4.40
CA ALA A 276 1.70 -18.44 3.67
C ALA A 276 0.90 -19.37 4.62
N ARG A 277 -0.08 -20.08 4.09
CA ARG A 277 -0.98 -20.95 4.88
C ARG A 277 -0.22 -21.92 5.78
N GLN A 278 0.75 -22.62 5.25
CA GLN A 278 1.58 -23.57 6.00
C GLN A 278 2.54 -22.89 7.00
N ASP A 279 2.83 -21.60 6.82
CA ASP A 279 3.73 -20.83 7.67
C ASP A 279 3.00 -20.10 8.81
N GLY A 280 1.82 -20.59 9.20
CA GLY A 280 0.97 -20.00 10.24
C GLY A 280 -0.07 -19.01 9.71
N GLY A 281 -0.21 -18.88 8.40
CA GLY A 281 -1.17 -17.98 7.76
C GLY A 281 -2.64 -18.34 7.98
N ASP A 282 -2.96 -19.49 8.54
CA ASP A 282 -4.33 -19.95 8.77
C ASP A 282 -5.09 -19.16 9.87
N LYS A 283 -4.36 -18.43 10.74
CA LYS A 283 -4.95 -17.65 11.83
C LYS A 283 -4.41 -16.22 11.88
N PRO A 284 -5.26 -15.23 12.23
CA PRO A 284 -4.87 -13.83 12.28
C PRO A 284 -3.70 -13.53 13.25
N GLU A 285 -3.53 -14.31 14.31
CA GLU A 285 -2.51 -14.12 15.35
C GLU A 285 -1.18 -14.81 15.06
N THR A 286 -1.10 -15.69 14.04
CA THR A 286 0.10 -16.47 13.75
C THR A 286 0.73 -16.18 12.39
N ARG A 287 0.16 -15.28 11.57
CA ARG A 287 0.59 -15.00 10.20
C ARG A 287 1.69 -13.94 10.06
N ASN A 288 2.56 -13.82 11.05
CA ASN A 288 3.58 -12.76 11.11
C ASN A 288 4.85 -13.04 10.30
N TYR A 289 5.14 -14.28 9.89
CA TYR A 289 6.36 -14.59 9.14
C TYR A 289 6.09 -14.67 7.64
N THR A 290 6.25 -13.54 6.96
CA THR A 290 6.05 -13.46 5.50
C THR A 290 7.32 -13.71 4.71
N ARG A 291 7.22 -13.91 3.40
CA ARG A 291 8.31 -14.27 2.50
C ARG A 291 8.71 -13.12 1.61
N VAL A 292 10.02 -12.88 1.48
CA VAL A 292 10.66 -11.85 0.66
C VAL A 292 11.50 -12.52 -0.42
N LEU A 293 11.23 -12.20 -1.69
CA LEU A 293 11.82 -12.85 -2.87
C LEU A 293 12.64 -11.84 -3.67
N TYR A 294 13.88 -12.19 -3.98
CA TYR A 294 14.77 -11.38 -4.82
C TYR A 294 15.03 -12.06 -6.16
N TYR A 295 14.72 -11.37 -7.22
CA TYR A 295 15.00 -11.81 -8.57
C TYR A 295 16.08 -10.93 -9.20
N ASP A 296 17.18 -11.54 -9.66
CA ASP A 296 18.12 -10.86 -10.56
C ASP A 296 17.43 -10.66 -11.91
N ILE A 297 17.27 -9.38 -12.30
CA ILE A 297 16.70 -8.92 -13.55
C ILE A 297 17.71 -8.20 -14.43
N SER A 298 19.01 -8.46 -14.26
CA SER A 298 20.04 -7.93 -15.19
C SER A 298 19.74 -8.33 -16.63
N ASN A 299 19.07 -9.46 -16.83
CA ASN A 299 18.32 -9.78 -18.03
C ASN A 299 16.82 -9.89 -17.67
N PRO A 300 16.00 -8.84 -17.93
CA PRO A 300 14.61 -8.82 -17.53
C PRO A 300 13.71 -9.83 -18.26
N ASP A 301 14.21 -10.46 -19.35
CA ASP A 301 13.51 -11.54 -20.03
C ASP A 301 13.77 -12.93 -19.40
N GLN A 302 14.74 -13.02 -18.50
CA GLN A 302 15.14 -14.26 -17.82
C GLN A 302 15.42 -14.00 -16.32
N PRO A 303 14.43 -13.52 -15.54
CA PRO A 303 14.60 -13.27 -14.11
C PRO A 303 15.00 -14.55 -13.36
N LYS A 304 15.90 -14.42 -12.38
CA LYS A 304 16.39 -15.55 -11.57
C LYS A 304 16.21 -15.25 -10.09
N LEU A 305 15.53 -16.14 -9.36
CA LEU A 305 15.48 -16.09 -7.90
C LEU A 305 16.90 -16.30 -7.34
N THR A 306 17.43 -15.31 -6.62
CA THR A 306 18.78 -15.32 -6.05
C THR A 306 18.79 -15.30 -4.53
N ARG A 307 17.77 -14.68 -3.92
CA ARG A 307 17.58 -14.65 -2.47
C ARG A 307 16.11 -14.85 -2.12
N HIS A 308 15.88 -15.54 -1.02
CA HIS A 308 14.56 -15.79 -0.45
C HIS A 308 14.68 -15.70 1.06
N HIS A 309 14.07 -14.69 1.67
CA HIS A 309 14.16 -14.44 3.10
C HIS A 309 12.78 -14.54 3.77
N VAL A 310 12.79 -14.54 5.10
CA VAL A 310 11.58 -14.36 5.93
C VAL A 310 11.67 -12.99 6.59
N ALA A 311 10.57 -12.24 6.58
CA ALA A 311 10.40 -11.03 7.37
C ALA A 311 9.37 -11.26 8.48
N SER A 312 9.63 -10.67 9.66
CA SER A 312 8.69 -10.72 10.78
C SER A 312 7.81 -9.46 10.77
N LEU A 313 6.55 -9.59 10.35
CA LEU A 313 5.58 -8.50 10.35
C LEU A 313 5.23 -8.05 11.76
N PRO A 314 4.85 -6.76 11.95
CA PRO A 314 4.52 -6.21 13.26
C PRO A 314 3.31 -6.86 13.89
N VAL A 315 3.36 -6.99 15.21
CA VAL A 315 2.23 -7.43 16.03
C VAL A 315 1.70 -6.23 16.80
N PHE A 316 0.39 -6.03 16.77
CA PHE A 316 -0.29 -4.99 17.54
C PHE A 316 -1.43 -5.58 18.37
N ASP A 317 -1.86 -4.86 19.40
CA ASP A 317 -3.01 -5.25 20.22
C ASP A 317 -4.30 -4.66 19.65
N ALA A 318 -5.31 -5.52 19.45
CA ALA A 318 -6.65 -5.13 19.11
C ALA A 318 -7.63 -5.72 20.14
N ASP A 319 -8.06 -4.89 21.07
CA ASP A 319 -8.99 -5.26 22.16
C ASP A 319 -8.47 -6.46 23.01
N GLY A 320 -7.21 -6.43 23.42
CA GLY A 320 -6.56 -7.47 24.21
C GLY A 320 -6.20 -8.74 23.42
N LYS A 321 -6.23 -8.66 22.08
CA LYS A 321 -5.88 -9.79 21.19
C LYS A 321 -4.76 -9.39 20.24
N PRO A 322 -3.69 -10.20 20.12
CA PRO A 322 -2.65 -9.94 19.16
C PRO A 322 -3.20 -10.05 17.73
N ARG A 323 -2.80 -9.10 16.88
CA ARG A 323 -3.08 -9.07 15.45
C ARG A 323 -1.80 -8.75 14.69
N ILE A 324 -1.74 -9.19 13.47
CA ILE A 324 -0.61 -8.93 12.57
C ILE A 324 -0.98 -7.78 11.64
N ALA A 325 -0.16 -6.73 11.61
CA ALA A 325 -0.25 -5.71 10.60
C ALA A 325 0.37 -6.26 9.31
N ALA A 326 -0.50 -6.57 8.35
CA ALA A 326 -0.07 -7.03 7.05
C ALA A 326 0.68 -5.90 6.31
N GLN A 327 1.59 -6.25 5.43
CA GLN A 327 2.27 -5.26 4.59
C GLN A 327 1.44 -4.96 3.34
N SER A 328 1.60 -3.77 2.79
CA SER A 328 0.86 -3.31 1.61
C SER A 328 1.77 -2.73 0.53
N GLU A 329 3.02 -2.38 0.81
CA GLU A 329 3.93 -1.88 -0.22
C GLU A 329 5.38 -1.93 0.26
N LEU A 330 6.29 -2.06 -0.70
CA LEU A 330 7.73 -2.13 -0.50
C LEU A 330 8.44 -1.12 -1.40
N LEU A 331 9.39 -0.35 -0.83
CA LEU A 331 10.20 0.60 -1.59
C LEU A 331 11.67 0.45 -1.22
N ALA A 332 12.53 0.21 -2.21
CA ALA A 332 13.96 -0.01 -1.97
C ALA A 332 14.71 1.29 -1.66
N LEU A 333 15.52 1.28 -0.61
CA LEU A 333 16.49 2.33 -0.28
C LEU A 333 17.89 1.98 -0.80
N ASP A 334 18.23 0.72 -0.73
CA ASP A 334 19.44 0.09 -1.30
C ASP A 334 19.18 -1.41 -1.57
N ASP A 335 20.24 -2.21 -1.72
CA ASP A 335 20.12 -3.65 -2.01
C ASP A 335 19.65 -4.50 -0.81
N SER A 336 19.65 -3.95 0.39
CA SER A 336 19.33 -4.70 1.63
C SER A 336 18.30 -4.02 2.52
N ARG A 337 18.05 -2.72 2.34
CA ARG A 337 17.11 -1.95 3.16
C ARG A 337 15.95 -1.40 2.33
N PHE A 338 14.76 -1.51 2.90
CA PHE A 338 13.50 -1.12 2.27
C PHE A 338 12.64 -0.33 3.24
N LEU A 339 11.78 0.54 2.72
CA LEU A 339 10.60 1.02 3.43
C LEU A 339 9.47 0.03 3.18
N LEU A 340 8.83 -0.42 4.24
CA LEU A 340 7.73 -1.38 4.23
C LEU A 340 6.51 -0.75 4.89
N LEU A 341 5.43 -0.58 4.15
CA LEU A 341 4.17 -0.08 4.69
C LEU A 341 3.38 -1.23 5.29
N CYS A 342 3.08 -1.15 6.59
CA CYS A 342 2.28 -2.13 7.32
C CYS A 342 1.04 -1.47 7.93
N ARG A 343 -0.11 -2.12 7.84
CA ARG A 343 -1.38 -1.56 8.31
C ARG A 343 -2.36 -2.60 8.84
N ASP A 344 -3.33 -2.12 9.61
CA ASP A 344 -4.59 -2.82 9.87
C ASP A 344 -5.64 -2.47 8.79
N GLY A 345 -6.85 -2.99 8.93
CA GLY A 345 -7.99 -2.75 8.03
C GLY A 345 -9.02 -1.76 8.62
N ASN A 346 -8.56 -0.69 9.29
CA ASN A 346 -9.45 0.30 9.92
C ASN A 346 -9.20 1.70 9.34
N GLY A 347 -10.25 2.53 9.28
CA GLY A 347 -10.16 3.91 8.80
C GLY A 347 -11.47 4.41 8.21
N PHE A 348 -11.43 5.54 7.51
CA PHE A 348 -12.59 6.08 6.81
C PHE A 348 -13.17 5.07 5.81
N GLY A 349 -14.49 5.00 5.76
CA GLY A 349 -15.22 4.04 4.90
C GLY A 349 -15.41 2.67 5.53
N THR A 350 -14.78 2.37 6.67
CA THR A 350 -14.97 1.11 7.39
C THR A 350 -15.80 1.28 8.66
N LYS A 351 -16.18 0.15 9.25
CA LYS A 351 -16.92 0.13 10.53
C LYS A 351 -16.11 0.76 11.69
N ASN A 352 -14.79 0.57 11.68
CA ASN A 352 -13.89 1.09 12.72
C ASN A 352 -13.14 2.30 12.17
N ALA A 353 -13.52 3.50 12.61
CA ALA A 353 -12.93 4.75 12.15
C ALA A 353 -11.43 4.87 12.50
N GLN A 354 -10.98 4.27 13.60
CA GLN A 354 -9.63 4.41 14.11
C GLN A 354 -8.75 3.24 13.70
N SER A 355 -7.68 3.51 12.95
CA SER A 355 -6.59 2.57 12.75
C SER A 355 -5.75 2.46 14.02
N LEU A 356 -5.43 1.24 14.42
CA LEU A 356 -4.56 0.91 15.54
C LEU A 356 -3.11 0.73 15.08
N TYR A 357 -2.91 0.42 13.80
CA TYR A 357 -1.59 0.23 13.21
C TYR A 357 -1.57 0.66 11.73
N ARG A 358 -0.82 1.71 11.44
CA ARG A 358 -0.54 2.19 10.08
C ARG A 358 0.82 2.87 10.09
N LYS A 359 1.89 2.10 9.76
CA LYS A 359 3.27 2.57 9.87
C LYS A 359 4.09 2.20 8.66
N ILE A 360 5.06 3.04 8.37
CA ILE A 360 6.15 2.72 7.45
C ILE A 360 7.33 2.27 8.32
N GLU A 361 7.78 1.05 8.08
CA GLU A 361 8.87 0.39 8.77
C GLU A 361 10.14 0.42 7.90
N VAL A 362 11.31 0.27 8.50
CA VAL A 362 12.54 -0.06 7.78
C VAL A 362 12.76 -1.56 7.87
N LEU A 363 12.64 -2.25 6.75
CA LEU A 363 13.00 -3.66 6.60
C LEU A 363 14.47 -3.78 6.21
N ASP A 364 15.26 -4.52 6.98
CA ASP A 364 16.68 -4.79 6.71
C ASP A 364 16.89 -6.30 6.62
N VAL A 365 17.29 -6.78 5.44
CA VAL A 365 17.56 -8.20 5.19
C VAL A 365 19.00 -8.60 5.49
N THR A 366 19.85 -7.68 5.97
CA THR A 366 21.25 -7.95 6.30
C THR A 366 21.31 -9.01 7.41
N GLY A 367 22.01 -10.13 7.13
CA GLY A 367 22.13 -11.25 8.06
C GLY A 367 20.90 -12.18 8.12
N ALA A 368 19.85 -11.92 7.34
CA ALA A 368 18.72 -12.83 7.22
C ALA A 368 19.11 -14.11 6.46
N THR A 369 18.59 -15.26 6.88
CA THR A 369 18.86 -16.55 6.23
C THR A 369 18.35 -16.53 4.80
N ASN A 370 19.19 -16.93 3.82
CA ASN A 370 18.75 -17.15 2.46
C ASN A 370 18.21 -18.58 2.31
N LEU A 371 16.96 -18.69 1.91
CA LEU A 371 16.23 -19.98 1.77
C LEU A 371 16.33 -20.61 0.38
N VAL A 372 16.96 -19.95 -0.60
CA VAL A 372 17.13 -20.51 -1.96
C VAL A 372 17.90 -21.84 -1.89
N GLY A 373 17.36 -22.86 -2.54
CA GLY A 373 17.91 -24.24 -2.51
C GLY A 373 17.69 -24.99 -1.20
N SER A 374 17.04 -24.38 -0.18
CA SER A 374 16.71 -25.07 1.05
C SER A 374 15.37 -25.83 0.96
N LYS A 375 15.10 -26.69 1.95
CA LYS A 375 13.79 -27.36 2.09
C LYS A 375 12.60 -26.40 2.16
N TYR A 376 12.83 -25.15 2.58
CA TYR A 376 11.80 -24.13 2.78
C TYR A 376 11.41 -23.37 1.50
N GLU A 377 12.11 -23.56 0.40
CA GLU A 377 11.74 -23.01 -0.91
C GLU A 377 10.48 -23.72 -1.48
N GLY A 378 10.29 -24.99 -1.11
CA GLY A 378 9.11 -25.76 -1.43
C GLY A 378 7.99 -25.64 -0.37
N LEU A 379 7.21 -26.71 -0.21
CA LEU A 379 6.04 -26.74 0.68
C LEU A 379 6.38 -27.00 2.16
N THR A 380 7.65 -27.22 2.52
CA THR A 380 8.04 -27.38 3.92
C THR A 380 7.79 -26.06 4.67
N PRO A 381 6.98 -26.07 5.74
CA PRO A 381 6.70 -24.85 6.50
C PRO A 381 7.97 -24.26 7.13
N VAL A 382 8.18 -22.95 6.95
CA VAL A 382 9.26 -22.23 7.64
C VAL A 382 8.84 -21.76 9.04
N ALA A 383 7.54 -21.54 9.24
CA ALA A 383 7.00 -21.09 10.52
C ALA A 383 5.66 -21.80 10.86
N PRO A 384 5.66 -23.13 11.08
CA PRO A 384 4.43 -23.87 11.37
C PRO A 384 3.74 -23.32 12.63
N GLY A 385 2.43 -22.98 12.49
CA GLY A 385 1.66 -22.37 13.57
C GLY A 385 2.21 -21.02 14.08
N GLY A 386 2.95 -20.29 13.23
CA GLY A 386 3.55 -19.00 13.56
C GLY A 386 4.84 -19.08 14.39
N LYS A 387 5.45 -20.27 14.51
CA LYS A 387 6.73 -20.46 15.20
C LYS A 387 7.83 -20.66 14.18
N LEU A 388 8.73 -19.66 14.07
CA LEU A 388 9.84 -19.70 13.12
C LEU A 388 10.78 -20.88 13.42
N ALA A 389 11.24 -21.56 12.38
CA ALA A 389 12.23 -22.63 12.47
C ALA A 389 13.53 -22.10 13.08
N ALA A 390 14.16 -22.89 13.96
CA ALA A 390 15.33 -22.47 14.73
C ALA A 390 16.59 -22.22 13.86
N ASP A 391 16.63 -22.80 12.67
CA ASP A 391 17.71 -22.65 11.69
C ASP A 391 17.50 -21.44 10.74
N VAL A 392 16.48 -20.59 11.00
CA VAL A 392 16.15 -19.43 10.18
C VAL A 392 16.23 -18.14 10.99
N THR A 393 17.03 -17.19 10.52
CA THR A 393 17.09 -15.82 11.04
C THR A 393 16.24 -14.93 10.12
N PRO A 394 15.20 -14.26 10.64
CA PRO A 394 14.35 -13.38 9.83
C PRO A 394 15.04 -12.04 9.56
N ALA A 395 14.58 -11.33 8.53
CA ALA A 395 14.90 -9.93 8.31
C ALA A 395 14.40 -9.07 9.47
N LYS A 396 15.14 -8.00 9.77
CA LYS A 396 14.81 -7.06 10.85
C LYS A 396 13.80 -6.03 10.36
N LEU A 397 12.82 -5.72 11.23
CA LEU A 397 11.88 -4.63 11.01
C LEU A 397 12.04 -3.60 12.14
N THR A 398 12.11 -2.31 11.76
CA THR A 398 12.27 -1.20 12.70
C THR A 398 11.24 -0.12 12.39
N PRO A 399 10.37 0.29 13.34
CA PRO A 399 9.38 1.35 13.14
C PRO A 399 10.05 2.66 12.73
N PHE A 400 9.45 3.38 11.73
CA PHE A 400 10.03 4.60 11.20
C PHE A 400 9.05 5.78 11.14
N ILE A 401 7.92 5.65 10.43
CA ILE A 401 6.89 6.69 10.36
C ILE A 401 5.57 6.13 10.89
N ASP A 402 5.01 6.76 11.92
CA ASP A 402 3.64 6.51 12.34
C ASP A 402 2.69 7.44 11.56
N MET A 403 1.96 6.86 10.60
CA MET A 403 1.01 7.62 9.78
C MET A 403 -0.26 8.01 10.58
N ASN A 404 -0.47 7.41 11.76
CA ASN A 404 -1.59 7.72 12.65
C ASN A 404 -1.28 8.91 13.60
N ASP A 405 -0.13 9.57 13.47
CA ASP A 405 0.24 10.72 14.29
C ASP A 405 -0.66 11.93 14.03
N ASN A 406 -1.68 12.11 14.87
CA ASN A 406 -2.65 13.21 14.77
C ASN A 406 -2.00 14.60 14.90
N ALA A 407 -0.81 14.72 15.52
CA ALA A 407 -0.09 15.99 15.58
C ALA A 407 0.49 16.40 14.21
N GLN A 408 0.86 15.41 13.39
CA GLN A 408 1.27 15.65 12.00
C GLN A 408 0.06 15.83 11.08
N LEU A 409 -0.93 14.94 11.17
CA LEU A 409 -2.14 14.95 10.36
C LEU A 409 -2.93 16.25 10.54
N GLY A 410 -3.10 16.71 11.78
CA GLY A 410 -3.85 17.92 12.12
C GLY A 410 -3.30 19.20 11.49
N LYS A 411 -2.01 19.25 11.12
CA LYS A 411 -1.43 20.37 10.36
C LYS A 411 -2.09 20.58 9.02
N PHE A 412 -2.67 19.53 8.45
CA PHE A 412 -3.30 19.48 7.13
C PHE A 412 -4.81 19.21 7.22
N GLY A 413 -5.42 19.37 8.40
CA GLY A 413 -6.85 19.12 8.61
C GLY A 413 -7.25 17.66 8.50
N LEU A 414 -6.31 16.73 8.67
CA LEU A 414 -6.54 15.29 8.69
C LEU A 414 -6.49 14.74 10.12
N HIS A 415 -7.02 13.54 10.31
CA HIS A 415 -6.93 12.82 11.58
C HIS A 415 -7.02 11.31 11.39
N ASN A 416 -6.73 10.56 12.43
CA ASN A 416 -7.00 9.14 12.59
C ASN A 416 -7.98 8.93 13.74
N GLY A 417 -9.15 8.36 13.44
CA GLY A 417 -10.20 8.10 14.43
C GLY A 417 -11.48 8.89 14.20
N ALA A 418 -12.28 9.06 15.25
CA ALA A 418 -13.53 9.80 15.17
C ALA A 418 -13.33 11.33 15.04
N PRO A 419 -14.24 12.05 14.30
CA PRO A 419 -15.39 11.54 13.57
C PRO A 419 -15.00 10.73 12.34
N ASN A 420 -15.84 9.78 11.89
CA ASN A 420 -15.59 9.01 10.66
C ASN A 420 -16.05 9.79 9.43
N ASP A 421 -15.30 10.82 9.07
CA ASP A 421 -15.58 11.75 7.96
C ASP A 421 -14.43 11.77 6.94
N ARG A 422 -14.54 12.58 5.89
CA ARG A 422 -13.55 12.69 4.81
C ARG A 422 -12.16 13.16 5.25
N SER A 423 -12.02 13.70 6.47
CA SER A 423 -10.72 14.08 7.04
C SER A 423 -10.04 12.95 7.80
N ASN A 424 -10.79 11.88 8.14
CA ASN A 424 -10.23 10.66 8.68
C ASN A 424 -9.49 9.88 7.59
N LEU A 425 -8.29 9.39 7.87
CA LEU A 425 -7.55 8.58 6.91
C LEU A 425 -8.30 7.29 6.58
N SER A 426 -8.38 6.94 5.29
CA SER A 426 -8.93 5.67 4.81
C SER A 426 -8.11 4.47 5.30
N GLU A 427 -8.65 3.26 5.13
CA GLU A 427 -7.96 2.06 5.60
C GLU A 427 -6.76 1.65 4.74
N LYS A 428 -6.92 1.65 3.39
CA LYS A 428 -5.94 1.11 2.44
C LYS A 428 -4.92 2.17 2.01
N TRP A 429 -3.74 2.13 2.58
CA TRP A 429 -2.57 2.89 2.17
C TRP A 429 -1.57 1.90 1.58
N GLU A 430 -1.27 2.01 0.28
CA GLU A 430 -0.63 0.93 -0.46
C GLU A 430 0.42 1.41 -1.48
N GLY A 431 0.45 2.67 -1.88
CA GLY A 431 1.47 3.14 -2.82
C GLY A 431 2.56 3.97 -2.16
N LEU A 432 3.83 3.66 -2.43
CA LEU A 432 5.01 4.42 -2.00
C LEU A 432 5.83 4.93 -3.19
N GLY A 433 6.31 6.16 -3.10
CA GLY A 433 7.22 6.74 -4.08
C GLY A 433 8.26 7.65 -3.42
N LEU A 434 9.51 7.58 -3.85
CA LEU A 434 10.60 8.38 -3.30
C LEU A 434 11.17 9.32 -4.37
N VAL A 435 11.19 10.62 -4.08
CA VAL A 435 11.70 11.65 -4.99
C VAL A 435 12.70 12.55 -4.28
N PRO A 436 13.80 12.97 -4.93
CA PRO A 436 14.80 13.85 -4.30
C PRO A 436 14.22 15.23 -4.04
N ALA A 437 14.54 15.81 -2.87
CA ALA A 437 14.17 17.19 -2.54
C ALA A 437 14.97 18.23 -3.32
N MET A 438 16.03 17.83 -4.02
CA MET A 438 16.90 18.72 -4.82
C MET A 438 17.30 19.97 -4.02
N ASP A 439 17.60 19.77 -2.74
CA ASP A 439 18.04 20.83 -1.82
C ASP A 439 19.57 20.80 -1.70
N PRO A 440 20.31 21.78 -2.23
CA PRO A 440 21.76 21.79 -2.17
C PRO A 440 22.32 21.82 -0.74
N ALA A 441 21.57 22.40 0.21
CA ALA A 441 21.97 22.43 1.63
C ALA A 441 21.77 21.08 2.32
N ASN A 442 20.83 20.26 1.82
CA ASN A 442 20.46 18.95 2.35
C ASN A 442 20.36 17.92 1.21
N PRO A 443 21.47 17.53 0.57
CA PRO A 443 21.46 16.73 -0.66
C PRO A 443 20.91 15.30 -0.47
N ASN A 444 20.84 14.84 0.77
CA ASN A 444 20.28 13.53 1.11
C ASN A 444 18.81 13.59 1.56
N ASP A 445 18.15 14.75 1.37
CA ASP A 445 16.71 14.86 1.63
C ASP A 445 15.90 14.40 0.43
N PHE A 446 14.82 13.69 0.77
CA PHE A 446 13.84 13.16 -0.18
C PHE A 446 12.43 13.46 0.31
N PHE A 447 11.48 13.43 -0.60
CA PHE A 447 10.07 13.35 -0.25
C PHE A 447 9.60 11.91 -0.48
N LEU A 448 9.06 11.32 0.57
CA LEU A 448 8.35 10.05 0.54
C LEU A 448 6.87 10.34 0.28
N MET A 449 6.41 10.02 -0.91
CA MET A 449 5.02 10.12 -1.33
C MET A 449 4.30 8.84 -0.95
N VAL A 450 3.12 8.97 -0.35
CA VAL A 450 2.29 7.82 0.06
C VAL A 450 0.88 8.05 -0.43
N VAL A 451 0.29 7.10 -1.12
CA VAL A 451 -1.07 7.19 -1.66
C VAL A 451 -1.95 6.06 -1.13
N ASN A 452 -3.24 6.35 -0.90
CA ASN A 452 -4.21 5.32 -0.54
C ASN A 452 -4.81 4.65 -1.78
N ASP A 453 -5.18 3.39 -1.65
CA ASP A 453 -6.21 2.79 -2.49
C ASP A 453 -7.59 3.30 -2.03
N ASN A 454 -8.38 3.76 -2.97
CA ASN A 454 -9.73 4.27 -2.70
C ASN A 454 -10.82 3.20 -2.87
N ASP A 455 -10.46 1.94 -3.20
CA ASP A 455 -11.38 0.81 -3.45
C ASP A 455 -12.50 1.13 -4.45
N PHE A 456 -12.30 2.10 -5.35
CA PHE A 456 -13.35 2.64 -6.23
C PHE A 456 -14.60 3.15 -5.49
N MET A 457 -14.49 3.41 -4.19
CA MET A 457 -15.64 3.77 -3.37
C MET A 457 -16.11 5.19 -3.67
N THR A 458 -17.22 5.30 -4.40
CA THR A 458 -17.91 6.56 -4.67
C THR A 458 -19.43 6.35 -4.78
N THR A 459 -20.16 7.37 -4.36
CA THR A 459 -21.63 7.39 -4.47
C THR A 459 -22.13 7.59 -5.92
N LYS A 460 -21.20 7.83 -6.88
CA LYS A 460 -21.45 8.12 -8.30
C LYS A 460 -20.58 7.24 -9.23
N GLY A 461 -20.41 5.97 -8.86
CA GLY A 461 -19.54 5.05 -9.58
C GLY A 461 -20.08 4.65 -10.96
N PHE A 462 -19.13 4.33 -11.86
CA PHE A 462 -19.42 3.72 -13.16
C PHE A 462 -18.29 2.78 -13.55
N GLN A 463 -18.59 1.51 -13.81
CA GLN A 463 -17.59 0.51 -14.14
C GLN A 463 -18.23 -0.60 -14.98
N VAL A 464 -17.48 -1.16 -15.94
CA VAL A 464 -17.91 -2.25 -16.81
C VAL A 464 -19.25 -1.92 -17.51
N GLY A 465 -19.40 -0.65 -17.96
CA GLY A 465 -20.58 -0.20 -18.70
C GLY A 465 -21.83 0.04 -17.84
N ALA A 466 -21.75 -0.03 -16.50
CA ALA A 466 -22.87 0.13 -15.60
C ALA A 466 -22.57 1.07 -14.44
N PRO A 467 -23.57 1.83 -13.94
CA PRO A 467 -23.41 2.59 -12.69
C PRO A 467 -23.40 1.65 -11.49
N TYR A 468 -22.64 2.04 -10.46
CA TYR A 468 -22.70 1.46 -9.12
C TYR A 468 -22.70 2.57 -8.07
N LYS A 469 -22.98 2.20 -6.82
CA LYS A 469 -23.02 3.16 -5.72
C LYS A 469 -22.43 2.52 -4.46
N ALA A 470 -21.32 3.08 -3.98
CA ALA A 470 -20.77 2.78 -2.66
C ALA A 470 -21.48 3.62 -1.56
N GLU A 471 -21.27 3.28 -0.31
CA GLU A 471 -21.87 3.99 0.84
C GLU A 471 -21.26 5.37 1.06
N VAL A 472 -19.96 5.54 0.72
CA VAL A 472 -19.18 6.78 0.92
C VAL A 472 -18.36 7.13 -0.32
N ASP A 473 -17.93 8.40 -0.40
CA ASP A 473 -16.93 8.85 -1.35
C ASP A 473 -15.54 8.80 -0.68
N ASN A 474 -14.71 7.84 -1.05
CA ASN A 474 -13.34 7.70 -0.59
C ASN A 474 -12.40 8.33 -1.62
N ASP A 475 -11.89 9.53 -1.33
CA ASP A 475 -10.99 10.24 -2.23
C ASP A 475 -9.65 9.52 -2.36
N THR A 476 -8.99 9.69 -3.51
CA THR A 476 -7.56 9.43 -3.58
C THR A 476 -6.82 10.51 -2.80
N VAL A 477 -6.09 10.13 -1.78
CA VAL A 477 -5.31 11.04 -0.92
C VAL A 477 -3.83 10.71 -1.05
N MET A 478 -3.02 11.73 -1.30
CA MET A 478 -1.56 11.61 -1.32
C MET A 478 -0.95 12.42 -0.18
N LEU A 479 -0.07 11.78 0.60
CA LEU A 479 0.73 12.39 1.66
C LEU A 479 2.18 12.52 1.19
N ALA A 480 2.87 13.57 1.61
CA ALA A 480 4.32 13.73 1.40
C ALA A 480 5.02 13.95 2.73
N TYR A 481 5.93 13.04 3.07
CA TYR A 481 6.84 13.18 4.22
C TYR A 481 8.22 13.61 3.73
N ARG A 482 8.88 14.57 4.41
CA ARG A 482 10.29 14.86 4.16
C ARG A 482 11.14 13.91 5.00
N ILE A 483 12.08 13.23 4.37
CA ILE A 483 13.01 12.31 5.04
C ILE A 483 14.43 12.59 4.62
N THR A 484 15.40 12.28 5.49
CA THR A 484 16.84 12.32 5.16
C THR A 484 17.37 10.89 5.14
N LEU A 485 17.99 10.48 4.05
CA LEU A 485 18.70 9.21 3.95
C LEU A 485 20.12 9.34 4.50
N PRO A 486 20.73 8.26 5.04
CA PRO A 486 22.13 8.28 5.47
C PRO A 486 23.05 8.59 4.29
N LYS A 487 24.17 9.25 4.55
CA LYS A 487 25.22 9.45 3.53
C LYS A 487 25.72 8.09 3.04
N LYS A 488 25.79 7.94 1.72
CA LYS A 488 26.40 6.77 1.09
C LYS A 488 27.90 6.72 1.34
#